data_4f414c60e602764432db3493cdb72fa5
#
_entry.id   4f414c60e602764432db3493cdb72fa5
#
_cell.length_a   1.000
_cell.length_b   1.000
_cell.length_c   1.000
_cell.angle_alpha   90.00
_cell.angle_beta   90.00
_cell.angle_gamma   90.00
#
_symmetry.space_group_name_H-M   'P 1'
#
loop_
_entity.id
_entity.type
_entity.pdbx_description
1 polymer ?
#
loop_
_entity_poly.entity_id
_entity_poly.type
_entity_poly.pdbx_seq_one_letter_code
_entity_poly.pdbx_strand_id
1 'polypeptide(L)'
;MNTALLRRTAALLFLATPALAGGPGQIQNEILFVTDPDLDRVFMCFDHNHDRLYTGPGEVTAIYDDTIGSIPLDEPICITSDPDDTFFVGDVGRHIVLAINDRDGDGDANDAGENVLYFDGDPNSPSFNGSGIVMLAPRSLGLRFFNRLWVANEKTGPLDHSSILFLEDHNADGDANDPGEAVEYYVPAPGGAIGDSVPAHVDQGIDGHVYFLEDGTTGARSKGVYELTDIDGSGAIDQPNEATLFWAPPTQPLPAELASFDQQDDGAWTVLDRANRRVYRMRDANDDGVISNSTELVLWWSLPLGLDLYDIAVSNAWGDLYTGNQDTQDELYRVIDIDQSGVIQDPNEPKVVYDDAAPLVENIDFARGMTLDFHGHEGVGLVYCTGASGFCPCSNPGTIETGCMNSTGLGAGLEGEGTDGVLNDDLAFTAFQVRPGATAVLFQGTTDAGGGLGVPFGDGLVCVGGSAVRLGARQADGSGLCSWGPGLATPGQWTAGQTRYFQVRYRNVTGPCGSGFNYTNGLMVTFTQ
;
A
#
# COMPACT_ATOMS: atom_id res chain seq x y z
N MET A 1 30.03 25.30 4.60
CA MET A 1 30.89 24.11 4.74
C MET A 1 30.19 22.99 4.02
N ASN A 2 30.70 22.61 2.85
CA ASN A 2 30.09 21.62 1.96
C ASN A 2 30.13 20.23 2.60
N THR A 3 28.99 19.65 2.88
CA THR A 3 28.82 18.21 3.06
C THR A 3 28.24 17.62 1.78
N ALA A 4 29.14 17.23 0.87
CA ALA A 4 28.78 16.36 -0.23
C ALA A 4 28.48 14.96 0.35
N LEU A 5 27.21 14.55 0.31
CA LEU A 5 26.80 13.19 0.61
C LEU A 5 27.29 12.27 -0.51
N LEU A 6 28.12 11.31 -0.19
CA LEU A 6 28.61 10.30 -1.12
C LEU A 6 27.43 9.40 -1.55
N ARG A 7 26.91 9.62 -2.74
CA ARG A 7 26.10 8.62 -3.46
C ARG A 7 27.02 7.46 -3.86
N ARG A 8 26.78 6.28 -3.33
CA ARG A 8 27.48 5.07 -3.76
C ARG A 8 26.79 4.52 -5.00
N THR A 9 27.44 4.65 -6.12
CA THR A 9 27.07 4.02 -7.41
C THR A 9 27.20 2.50 -7.28
N ALA A 10 26.08 1.79 -7.26
CA ALA A 10 26.02 0.37 -7.60
C ALA A 10 25.38 0.26 -8.99
N ALA A 11 26.23 0.15 -10.02
CA ALA A 11 25.77 -0.20 -11.36
C ALA A 11 25.34 -1.66 -11.35
N LEU A 12 24.03 -1.94 -11.28
CA LEU A 12 23.48 -3.26 -11.56
C LEU A 12 23.13 -3.36 -13.04
N LEU A 13 23.79 -4.30 -13.69
CA LEU A 13 23.49 -4.76 -15.04
C LEU A 13 22.06 -5.33 -15.04
N PHE A 14 21.14 -4.72 -15.81
CA PHE A 14 19.82 -5.27 -16.05
C PHE A 14 19.95 -6.57 -16.87
N LEU A 15 19.97 -7.69 -16.20
CA LEU A 15 19.32 -8.88 -16.70
C LEU A 15 17.88 -8.77 -16.23
N ALA A 16 16.92 -8.72 -17.15
CA ALA A 16 15.52 -8.89 -16.83
C ALA A 16 15.41 -10.15 -15.98
N THR A 17 15.27 -9.99 -14.68
CA THR A 17 14.85 -11.09 -13.83
C THR A 17 13.42 -11.36 -14.25
N PRO A 18 13.10 -12.59 -14.73
CA PRO A 18 11.69 -12.92 -14.91
C PRO A 18 11.02 -12.70 -13.55
N ALA A 19 9.95 -11.91 -13.52
CA ALA A 19 9.02 -11.96 -12.41
C ALA A 19 8.69 -13.44 -12.26
N LEU A 20 9.08 -14.04 -11.15
CA LEU A 20 8.80 -15.44 -10.89
C LEU A 20 7.28 -15.56 -10.85
N ALA A 21 6.72 -16.20 -11.88
CA ALA A 21 5.34 -16.65 -11.80
C ALA A 21 5.27 -17.48 -10.52
N GLY A 22 4.48 -17.02 -9.57
CA GLY A 22 4.19 -17.78 -8.36
C GLY A 22 3.76 -19.17 -8.79
N GLY A 23 4.47 -20.20 -8.34
CA GLY A 23 4.09 -21.57 -8.59
C GLY A 23 2.69 -21.81 -8.02
N PRO A 24 1.92 -22.79 -8.52
CA PRO A 24 0.60 -23.10 -7.97
C PRO A 24 0.78 -23.55 -6.52
N GLY A 25 0.46 -22.66 -5.57
CA GLY A 25 0.54 -22.96 -4.14
C GLY A 25 0.76 -21.79 -3.19
N GLN A 26 0.90 -20.57 -3.66
CA GLN A 26 0.95 -19.40 -2.77
C GLN A 26 -0.33 -18.59 -2.93
N ILE A 27 -1.15 -18.65 -1.91
CA ILE A 27 -2.38 -17.89 -1.76
C ILE A 27 -2.01 -16.77 -0.79
N GLN A 28 -1.60 -15.62 -1.32
CA GLN A 28 -1.74 -14.37 -0.59
C GLN A 28 -3.13 -13.84 -0.92
N ASN A 29 -3.94 -13.68 0.09
CA ASN A 29 -5.26 -13.11 -0.04
C ASN A 29 -5.09 -11.58 -0.05
N GLU A 30 -4.94 -11.02 -1.23
CA GLU A 30 -5.07 -9.57 -1.39
C GLU A 30 -6.53 -9.20 -1.16
N ILE A 31 -6.77 -8.25 -0.27
CA ILE A 31 -8.09 -7.66 -0.08
C ILE A 31 -8.13 -6.36 -0.87
N LEU A 32 -9.09 -6.26 -1.77
CA LEU A 32 -9.33 -5.04 -2.53
C LEU A 32 -10.46 -4.25 -1.86
N PHE A 33 -10.19 -3.00 -1.53
CA PHE A 33 -11.19 -2.06 -1.04
C PHE A 33 -11.59 -1.09 -2.15
N VAL A 34 -12.89 -0.82 -2.24
CA VAL A 34 -13.48 -0.04 -3.32
C VAL A 34 -14.48 0.94 -2.75
N THR A 35 -14.39 2.22 -3.12
CA THR A 35 -15.45 3.20 -2.85
C THR A 35 -16.49 3.21 -3.96
N ASP A 36 -17.75 3.38 -3.60
CA ASP A 36 -18.87 3.51 -4.50
C ASP A 36 -19.62 4.82 -4.20
N PRO A 37 -19.45 5.86 -5.02
CA PRO A 37 -20.11 7.15 -4.83
C PRO A 37 -21.60 7.15 -5.19
N ASP A 38 -22.11 6.18 -5.91
CA ASP A 38 -23.54 6.09 -6.26
C ASP A 38 -24.35 5.42 -5.14
N LEU A 39 -23.69 4.60 -4.33
CA LEU A 39 -24.29 3.91 -3.18
C LEU A 39 -23.88 4.51 -1.83
N ASP A 40 -22.93 5.46 -1.80
CA ASP A 40 -22.34 6.05 -0.59
C ASP A 40 -21.77 4.98 0.36
N ARG A 41 -20.98 4.05 -0.20
CA ARG A 41 -20.45 2.87 0.49
C ARG A 41 -18.97 2.65 0.23
N VAL A 42 -18.40 1.84 1.13
CA VAL A 42 -17.07 1.23 0.95
C VAL A 42 -17.22 -0.27 0.97
N PHE A 43 -16.72 -0.93 -0.06
CA PHE A 43 -16.76 -2.39 -0.19
C PHE A 43 -15.40 -2.99 0.03
N MET A 44 -15.41 -4.19 0.61
CA MET A 44 -14.28 -5.11 0.69
C MET A 44 -14.52 -6.27 -0.25
N CYS A 45 -13.54 -6.58 -1.10
CA CYS A 45 -13.55 -7.71 -2.01
C CYS A 45 -12.46 -8.70 -1.58
N PHE A 46 -12.87 -9.88 -1.12
CA PHE A 46 -11.99 -10.90 -0.59
C PHE A 46 -12.29 -12.28 -1.19
N ASP A 47 -11.32 -12.90 -1.83
CA ASP A 47 -11.46 -14.22 -2.46
C ASP A 47 -11.37 -15.35 -1.43
N HIS A 48 -12.51 -15.67 -0.79
CA HIS A 48 -12.60 -16.71 0.24
C HIS A 48 -12.38 -18.12 -0.30
N ASN A 49 -12.76 -18.37 -1.55
CA ASN A 49 -12.72 -19.70 -2.14
C ASN A 49 -11.45 -19.97 -2.96
N HIS A 50 -10.60 -18.94 -3.12
CA HIS A 50 -9.31 -18.98 -3.83
C HIS A 50 -9.42 -19.32 -5.32
N ASP A 51 -10.52 -18.93 -5.96
CA ASP A 51 -10.70 -19.09 -7.41
C ASP A 51 -10.25 -17.85 -8.21
N ARG A 52 -9.81 -16.81 -7.51
CA ARG A 52 -9.34 -15.51 -8.04
C ARG A 52 -10.46 -14.67 -8.66
N LEU A 53 -11.67 -14.86 -8.19
CA LEU A 53 -12.84 -14.07 -8.55
C LEU A 53 -13.52 -13.59 -7.27
N TYR A 54 -14.27 -12.51 -7.36
CA TYR A 54 -15.12 -12.00 -6.27
C TYR A 54 -16.60 -12.26 -6.60
N THR A 55 -16.93 -13.52 -6.87
CA THR A 55 -18.27 -13.93 -7.32
C THR A 55 -18.97 -14.90 -6.38
N GLY A 56 -18.27 -15.35 -5.34
CA GLY A 56 -18.78 -16.24 -4.30
C GLY A 56 -19.58 -15.47 -3.22
N PRO A 57 -20.43 -16.19 -2.46
CA PRO A 57 -21.16 -15.58 -1.34
C PRO A 57 -20.21 -15.01 -0.28
N GLY A 58 -20.37 -13.73 0.07
CA GLY A 58 -19.55 -13.06 1.08
C GLY A 58 -18.16 -12.63 0.59
N GLU A 59 -17.86 -12.73 -0.71
CA GLU A 59 -16.60 -12.28 -1.29
C GLU A 59 -16.61 -10.77 -1.64
N VAL A 60 -17.78 -10.15 -1.68
CA VAL A 60 -17.95 -8.71 -1.70
C VAL A 60 -18.89 -8.35 -0.57
N THR A 61 -18.45 -7.48 0.34
CA THR A 61 -19.23 -7.02 1.50
C THR A 61 -19.03 -5.54 1.69
N ALA A 62 -20.11 -4.81 2.04
CA ALA A 62 -19.98 -3.42 2.44
C ALA A 62 -19.37 -3.36 3.84
N ILE A 63 -18.14 -2.87 3.95
CA ILE A 63 -17.51 -2.64 5.25
C ILE A 63 -17.97 -1.33 5.88
N TYR A 64 -18.45 -0.38 5.08
CA TYR A 64 -19.08 0.84 5.55
C TYR A 64 -20.30 1.18 4.70
N ASP A 65 -21.43 1.38 5.37
CA ASP A 65 -22.71 1.79 4.78
C ASP A 65 -23.19 3.03 5.55
N ASP A 66 -23.31 4.15 4.88
CA ASP A 66 -23.67 5.43 5.49
C ASP A 66 -25.08 5.44 6.11
N THR A 67 -25.95 4.51 5.69
CA THR A 67 -27.29 4.35 6.26
C THR A 67 -27.27 3.66 7.64
N ILE A 68 -26.17 2.99 7.99
CA ILE A 68 -25.96 2.26 9.24
C ILE A 68 -24.90 2.98 10.09
N GLY A 69 -23.80 3.37 9.48
CA GLY A 69 -22.71 4.10 10.12
C GLY A 69 -23.12 5.46 10.69
N SER A 70 -22.29 6.02 11.56
CA SER A 70 -22.62 7.26 12.27
C SER A 70 -22.33 8.53 11.46
N ILE A 71 -21.51 8.44 10.40
CA ILE A 71 -21.07 9.57 9.57
C ILE A 71 -21.56 9.35 8.14
N PRO A 72 -22.51 10.17 7.66
CA PRO A 72 -23.02 10.00 6.30
C PRO A 72 -21.95 10.35 5.25
N LEU A 73 -21.97 9.65 4.14
CA LEU A 73 -21.19 9.92 2.93
C LEU A 73 -22.05 10.62 1.88
N ASP A 74 -21.41 11.24 0.88
CA ASP A 74 -22.04 11.84 -0.30
C ASP A 74 -20.93 12.03 -1.37
N GLU A 75 -20.72 11.04 -2.21
CA GLU A 75 -19.66 10.96 -3.22
C GLU A 75 -18.26 10.58 -2.67
N PRO A 76 -18.09 9.40 -2.02
CA PRO A 76 -16.77 8.87 -1.64
C PRO A 76 -16.01 8.42 -2.90
N ILE A 77 -14.85 9.03 -3.20
CA ILE A 77 -14.15 8.79 -4.48
C ILE A 77 -12.71 8.31 -4.35
N CYS A 78 -12.14 8.32 -3.19
CA CYS A 78 -10.78 7.86 -2.98
C CYS A 78 -10.64 7.18 -1.62
N ILE A 79 -9.71 6.24 -1.53
CA ILE A 79 -9.44 5.45 -0.35
C ILE A 79 -7.96 5.09 -0.29
N THR A 80 -7.41 5.03 0.91
CA THR A 80 -6.09 4.48 1.22
C THR A 80 -6.11 3.85 2.61
N SER A 81 -5.11 3.04 2.95
CA SER A 81 -5.01 2.40 4.26
C SER A 81 -3.70 2.72 4.95
N ASP A 82 -3.67 2.64 6.27
CA ASP A 82 -2.45 2.63 7.06
C ASP A 82 -2.06 1.19 7.45
N PRO A 83 -0.87 0.98 8.02
CA PRO A 83 -0.42 -0.33 8.48
C PRO A 83 -1.19 -0.91 9.67
N ASP A 84 -2.07 -0.15 10.29
CA ASP A 84 -2.88 -0.54 11.45
C ASP A 84 -4.35 -0.82 11.04
N ASP A 85 -4.58 -1.14 9.74
CA ASP A 85 -5.89 -1.47 9.14
C ASP A 85 -6.94 -0.36 9.26
N THR A 86 -6.49 0.90 9.37
CA THR A 86 -7.38 2.05 9.28
C THR A 86 -7.47 2.49 7.82
N PHE A 87 -8.69 2.52 7.30
CA PHE A 87 -8.96 3.01 5.94
C PHE A 87 -9.40 4.47 6.01
N PHE A 88 -8.76 5.29 5.20
CA PHE A 88 -9.12 6.70 5.03
C PHE A 88 -9.89 6.87 3.73
N VAL A 89 -11.08 7.42 3.83
CA VAL A 89 -12.01 7.61 2.70
C VAL A 89 -12.20 9.10 2.47
N GLY A 90 -11.90 9.57 1.28
CA GLY A 90 -12.15 10.96 0.88
C GLY A 90 -13.50 11.12 0.21
N ASP A 91 -14.32 11.98 0.78
CA ASP A 91 -15.68 12.27 0.32
C ASP A 91 -15.75 13.69 -0.24
N VAL A 92 -16.04 13.79 -1.54
CA VAL A 92 -16.11 15.07 -2.26
C VAL A 92 -17.40 15.82 -1.96
N GLY A 93 -18.53 15.11 -1.85
CA GLY A 93 -19.83 15.74 -1.62
C GLY A 93 -19.94 16.39 -0.25
N ARG A 94 -19.26 15.85 0.75
CA ARG A 94 -19.23 16.38 2.12
C ARG A 94 -17.96 17.14 2.48
N HIS A 95 -16.94 17.10 1.64
CA HIS A 95 -15.65 17.76 1.89
C HIS A 95 -14.92 17.23 3.13
N ILE A 96 -14.97 15.93 3.36
CA ILE A 96 -14.39 15.28 4.54
C ILE A 96 -13.41 14.18 4.19
N VAL A 97 -12.60 13.79 5.18
CA VAL A 97 -11.95 12.48 5.22
C VAL A 97 -12.53 11.71 6.40
N LEU A 98 -13.03 10.52 6.12
CA LEU A 98 -13.54 9.56 7.09
C LEU A 98 -12.43 8.52 7.35
N ALA A 99 -12.16 8.19 8.62
CA ALA A 99 -11.37 7.03 9.01
C ALA A 99 -12.31 5.91 9.47
N ILE A 100 -12.11 4.70 8.93
CA ILE A 100 -12.87 3.50 9.28
C ILE A 100 -11.92 2.37 9.66
N ASN A 101 -12.29 1.58 10.68
CA ASN A 101 -11.49 0.45 11.17
C ASN A 101 -12.41 -0.54 11.89
N ASP A 102 -12.52 -1.76 11.40
CA ASP A 102 -13.27 -2.84 12.07
C ASP A 102 -12.47 -3.30 13.31
N ARG A 103 -12.83 -2.77 14.46
CA ARG A 103 -12.10 -3.00 15.72
C ARG A 103 -12.57 -4.22 16.49
N ASP A 104 -13.80 -4.63 16.26
CA ASP A 104 -14.36 -5.77 16.98
C ASP A 104 -14.38 -7.07 16.16
N GLY A 105 -14.00 -6.99 14.87
CA GLY A 105 -13.81 -8.13 13.99
C GLY A 105 -15.12 -8.74 13.50
N ASP A 106 -16.21 -7.98 13.45
CA ASP A 106 -17.50 -8.48 13.00
C ASP A 106 -17.70 -8.41 11.47
N GLY A 107 -16.77 -7.76 10.77
CA GLY A 107 -16.68 -7.68 9.31
C GLY A 107 -17.22 -6.38 8.71
N ASP A 108 -17.56 -5.40 9.56
CA ASP A 108 -17.88 -4.05 9.10
C ASP A 108 -17.31 -2.97 10.05
N ALA A 109 -17.38 -1.71 9.67
CA ALA A 109 -16.92 -0.57 10.44
C ALA A 109 -18.06 0.43 10.71
N ASN A 110 -19.29 -0.07 10.87
CA ASN A 110 -20.48 0.75 11.11
C ASN A 110 -20.71 1.04 12.59
N ASP A 111 -20.09 0.31 13.49
CA ASP A 111 -20.31 0.40 14.91
C ASP A 111 -19.68 1.65 15.53
N ALA A 112 -20.15 1.99 16.72
CA ALA A 112 -19.73 3.19 17.41
C ALA A 112 -18.26 3.14 17.83
N GLY A 113 -17.43 4.00 17.26
CA GLY A 113 -16.00 4.09 17.51
C GLY A 113 -15.14 3.43 16.45
N GLU A 114 -15.73 2.83 15.41
CA GLU A 114 -15.07 2.25 14.26
C GLU A 114 -15.03 3.19 13.07
N ASN A 115 -15.83 4.24 13.10
CA ASN A 115 -15.80 5.32 12.12
C ASN A 115 -15.64 6.67 12.81
N VAL A 116 -14.71 7.47 12.31
CA VAL A 116 -14.33 8.77 12.87
C VAL A 116 -14.26 9.81 11.76
N LEU A 117 -14.82 10.99 11.99
CA LEU A 117 -14.58 12.15 11.11
C LEU A 117 -13.13 12.59 11.29
N TYR A 118 -12.25 12.04 10.44
CA TYR A 118 -10.81 12.26 10.55
C TYR A 118 -10.44 13.71 10.21
N PHE A 119 -11.05 14.28 9.16
CA PHE A 119 -10.85 15.67 8.79
C PHE A 119 -12.11 16.30 8.21
N ASP A 120 -12.47 17.48 8.68
CA ASP A 120 -13.59 18.29 8.18
C ASP A 120 -13.05 19.53 7.44
N GLY A 121 -13.12 19.49 6.13
CA GLY A 121 -12.69 20.57 5.25
C GLY A 121 -13.78 21.55 4.83
N ASP A 122 -15.05 21.35 5.23
CA ASP A 122 -16.16 22.25 4.89
C ASP A 122 -16.17 23.51 5.78
N PRO A 123 -15.86 24.70 5.24
CA PRO A 123 -15.84 25.94 6.03
C PRO A 123 -17.22 26.35 6.59
N ASN A 124 -18.30 25.70 6.16
CA ASN A 124 -19.65 25.95 6.67
C ASN A 124 -20.07 24.95 7.74
N SER A 125 -19.28 23.92 7.96
CA SER A 125 -19.55 22.89 8.98
C SER A 125 -19.34 23.43 10.40
N PRO A 126 -20.17 23.03 11.37
CA PRO A 126 -19.93 23.34 12.77
C PRO A 126 -18.69 22.63 13.36
N SER A 127 -18.23 21.57 12.74
CA SER A 127 -17.05 20.78 13.09
C SER A 127 -15.83 21.13 12.23
N PHE A 128 -15.86 22.25 11.49
CA PHE A 128 -14.74 22.69 10.65
C PHE A 128 -13.43 22.70 11.43
N ASN A 129 -12.39 22.13 10.82
CA ASN A 129 -11.10 21.89 11.47
C ASN A 129 -10.46 23.11 12.10
N GLY A 130 -9.71 22.91 13.18
CA GLY A 130 -9.05 23.96 13.95
C GLY A 130 -7.87 24.63 13.24
N SER A 131 -7.33 24.01 12.20
CA SER A 131 -6.27 24.57 11.34
C SER A 131 -6.80 25.62 10.36
N GLY A 132 -8.12 25.66 10.13
CA GLY A 132 -8.75 26.62 9.22
C GLY A 132 -8.52 26.32 7.74
N ILE A 133 -8.16 25.10 7.40
CA ILE A 133 -7.86 24.66 6.04
C ILE A 133 -9.13 24.18 5.34
N VAL A 134 -9.40 24.73 4.17
CA VAL A 134 -10.55 24.36 3.34
C VAL A 134 -10.15 23.25 2.36
N MET A 135 -10.86 22.14 2.43
CA MET A 135 -10.75 21.02 1.49
C MET A 135 -12.10 20.82 0.82
N LEU A 136 -12.19 21.04 -0.49
CA LEU A 136 -13.46 20.98 -1.22
C LEU A 136 -13.61 19.72 -2.07
N ALA A 137 -12.52 19.13 -2.52
CA ALA A 137 -12.57 17.93 -3.32
C ALA A 137 -11.30 17.09 -3.09
N PRO A 138 -11.29 16.19 -2.11
CA PRO A 138 -10.23 15.20 -1.94
C PRO A 138 -10.27 14.22 -3.11
N ARG A 139 -9.44 14.44 -4.12
CA ARG A 139 -9.39 13.62 -5.34
C ARG A 139 -8.63 12.32 -5.16
N SER A 140 -7.66 12.34 -4.28
CA SER A 140 -6.83 11.19 -3.96
C SER A 140 -6.27 11.34 -2.56
N LEU A 141 -6.05 10.21 -1.93
CA LEU A 141 -5.36 10.04 -0.67
C LEU A 141 -4.14 9.16 -0.88
N GLY A 142 -3.02 9.47 -0.22
CA GLY A 142 -1.81 8.65 -0.22
C GLY A 142 -1.24 8.55 1.17
N LEU A 143 -0.88 7.35 1.60
CA LEU A 143 -0.27 7.11 2.90
C LEU A 143 0.73 5.98 2.78
N ARG A 144 2.00 6.21 3.15
CA ARG A 144 3.01 5.15 3.12
C ARG A 144 3.90 5.14 4.35
N PHE A 145 4.27 6.32 4.87
CA PHE A 145 5.19 6.43 6.00
C PHE A 145 4.76 7.53 6.98
N PHE A 146 5.07 7.36 8.25
CA PHE A 146 4.99 8.40 9.29
C PHE A 146 3.60 8.91 9.67
N ASN A 147 2.54 8.13 9.52
CA ASN A 147 1.17 8.53 9.90
C ASN A 147 0.72 9.87 9.28
N ARG A 148 1.27 10.23 8.13
CA ARG A 148 0.90 11.41 7.36
C ARG A 148 0.03 11.00 6.20
N LEU A 149 -1.22 11.42 6.25
CA LEU A 149 -2.14 11.26 5.15
C LEU A 149 -1.99 12.43 4.18
N TRP A 150 -1.57 12.13 2.96
CA TRP A 150 -1.49 13.11 1.87
C TRP A 150 -2.83 13.19 1.15
N VAL A 151 -3.25 14.42 0.82
CA VAL A 151 -4.52 14.69 0.15
C VAL A 151 -4.28 15.57 -1.07
N ALA A 152 -4.65 15.09 -2.25
CA ALA A 152 -4.78 15.93 -3.44
C ALA A 152 -6.15 16.63 -3.39
N ASN A 153 -6.15 17.92 -3.09
CA ASN A 153 -7.34 18.75 -3.00
C ASN A 153 -7.55 19.54 -4.29
N GLU A 154 -8.56 19.19 -5.05
CA GLU A 154 -8.92 19.93 -6.26
C GLU A 154 -9.86 21.09 -5.94
N LYS A 155 -9.63 22.19 -6.59
CA LYS A 155 -10.46 23.39 -6.50
C LYS A 155 -11.73 23.30 -7.34
N THR A 156 -12.84 23.65 -6.76
CA THR A 156 -14.13 23.70 -7.45
C THR A 156 -14.70 25.12 -7.67
N GLY A 157 -14.03 26.18 -7.17
CA GLY A 157 -14.54 27.57 -7.18
C GLY A 157 -13.51 28.63 -7.60
N PRO A 158 -13.94 29.85 -7.92
CA PRO A 158 -13.07 30.92 -8.43
C PRO A 158 -12.22 31.64 -7.38
N LEU A 159 -12.40 31.35 -6.11
CA LEU A 159 -11.71 32.02 -4.99
C LEU A 159 -10.69 31.13 -4.28
N ASP A 160 -10.71 29.84 -4.57
CA ASP A 160 -9.83 28.86 -3.93
C ASP A 160 -8.72 28.44 -4.88
N HIS A 161 -7.76 27.69 -4.41
CA HIS A 161 -6.69 27.10 -5.22
C HIS A 161 -6.55 25.63 -4.87
N SER A 162 -6.27 24.83 -5.87
CA SER A 162 -5.93 23.44 -5.67
C SER A 162 -4.68 23.35 -4.81
N SER A 163 -4.60 22.33 -3.96
CA SER A 163 -3.46 22.17 -3.04
C SER A 163 -3.14 20.70 -2.80
N ILE A 164 -1.98 20.44 -2.26
CA ILE A 164 -1.69 19.17 -1.62
C ILE A 164 -1.57 19.45 -0.13
N LEU A 165 -2.37 18.74 0.64
CA LEU A 165 -2.37 18.82 2.09
C LEU A 165 -1.65 17.61 2.66
N PHE A 166 -1.17 17.72 3.87
CA PHE A 166 -1.00 16.56 4.73
C PHE A 166 -1.77 16.73 6.03
N LEU A 167 -2.29 15.62 6.53
CA LEU A 167 -3.03 15.50 7.77
C LEU A 167 -2.24 14.59 8.70
N GLU A 168 -2.09 14.98 9.97
CA GLU A 168 -1.32 14.22 10.95
C GLU A 168 -1.91 14.42 12.35
N ASP A 169 -2.45 13.37 12.96
CA ASP A 169 -2.94 13.40 14.33
C ASP A 169 -1.75 13.53 15.30
N HIS A 170 -1.51 14.73 15.81
CA HIS A 170 -0.39 15.02 16.68
C HIS A 170 -0.66 14.73 18.16
N ASN A 171 -1.93 14.73 18.55
CA ASN A 171 -2.32 14.58 19.94
C ASN A 171 -2.83 13.18 20.28
N ALA A 172 -2.97 12.31 19.25
CA ALA A 172 -3.45 10.94 19.34
C ALA A 172 -4.90 10.84 19.87
N ASP A 173 -5.78 11.75 19.44
CA ASP A 173 -7.20 11.70 19.77
C ASP A 173 -8.04 11.01 18.68
N GLY A 174 -7.41 10.64 17.56
CA GLY A 174 -7.98 9.86 16.48
C GLY A 174 -8.46 10.66 15.29
N ASP A 175 -8.20 11.98 15.26
CA ASP A 175 -8.54 12.83 14.12
C ASP A 175 -7.43 13.84 13.79
N ALA A 176 -7.60 14.62 12.74
CA ALA A 176 -6.67 15.67 12.32
C ALA A 176 -7.39 17.03 12.25
N ASN A 177 -8.35 17.27 13.13
CA ASN A 177 -9.16 18.49 13.17
C ASN A 177 -8.58 19.58 14.08
N ASP A 178 -7.56 19.30 14.86
CA ASP A 178 -6.98 20.26 15.79
C ASP A 178 -6.03 21.28 15.12
N PRO A 179 -5.77 22.43 15.75
CA PRO A 179 -4.87 23.42 15.18
C PRO A 179 -3.46 22.91 14.96
N GLY A 180 -3.01 22.89 13.71
CA GLY A 180 -1.66 22.46 13.30
C GLY A 180 -1.56 21.02 12.85
N GLU A 181 -2.64 20.25 12.86
CA GLU A 181 -2.71 18.86 12.38
C GLU A 181 -2.97 18.74 10.88
N ALA A 182 -3.49 19.80 10.28
CA ALA A 182 -3.58 19.92 8.83
C ALA A 182 -2.65 21.03 8.32
N VAL A 183 -1.91 20.75 7.24
CA VAL A 183 -0.97 21.69 6.64
C VAL A 183 -1.14 21.71 5.12
N GLU A 184 -1.23 22.91 4.54
CA GLU A 184 -1.09 23.07 3.09
C GLU A 184 0.38 22.96 2.72
N TYR A 185 0.77 21.81 2.21
CA TYR A 185 2.17 21.52 1.86
C TYR A 185 2.56 22.10 0.51
N TYR A 186 1.67 22.03 -0.48
CA TYR A 186 1.87 22.60 -1.81
C TYR A 186 0.65 23.43 -2.20
N VAL A 187 0.86 24.72 -2.41
CA VAL A 187 -0.17 25.67 -2.78
C VAL A 187 0.24 26.41 -4.05
N PRO A 188 -0.24 25.98 -5.22
CA PRO A 188 0.00 26.71 -6.46
C PRO A 188 -0.83 27.99 -6.47
N ALA A 189 -0.17 29.13 -6.40
CA ALA A 189 -0.83 30.43 -6.45
C ALA A 189 -0.93 30.97 -7.89
N PRO A 190 -2.10 31.49 -8.31
CA PRO A 190 -2.24 32.15 -9.61
C PRO A 190 -1.22 33.29 -9.78
N GLY A 191 -0.32 33.16 -10.78
CA GLY A 191 0.76 34.10 -10.98
C GLY A 191 1.90 34.07 -9.96
N GLY A 192 1.88 33.10 -9.04
CA GLY A 192 2.98 32.80 -8.12
C GLY A 192 4.13 32.07 -8.79
N ALA A 193 5.21 31.86 -8.01
CA ALA A 193 6.42 31.19 -8.50
C ALA A 193 6.18 29.76 -9.00
N ILE A 194 5.15 29.08 -8.48
CA ILE A 194 4.82 27.69 -8.77
C ILE A 194 3.76 27.57 -9.89
N GLY A 195 2.95 28.61 -10.14
CA GLY A 195 1.89 28.63 -11.15
C GLY A 195 0.60 27.90 -10.73
N ASP A 196 -0.40 27.90 -11.63
CA ASP A 196 -1.63 27.12 -11.42
C ASP A 196 -1.35 25.62 -11.60
N SER A 197 -1.97 24.80 -10.77
CA SER A 197 -1.85 23.32 -10.75
C SER A 197 -3.21 22.69 -10.49
N VAL A 198 -3.41 21.48 -10.98
CA VAL A 198 -4.56 20.64 -10.67
C VAL A 198 -4.03 19.27 -10.26
N PRO A 199 -3.71 19.08 -8.97
CA PRO A 199 -3.28 17.78 -8.46
C PRO A 199 -4.44 16.80 -8.54
N ALA A 200 -4.34 15.84 -9.42
CA ALA A 200 -5.36 14.81 -9.61
C ALA A 200 -5.12 13.61 -8.68
N HIS A 201 -3.88 13.34 -8.34
CA HIS A 201 -3.48 12.25 -7.46
C HIS A 201 -2.22 12.63 -6.67
N VAL A 202 -2.07 12.08 -5.47
CA VAL A 202 -0.85 12.23 -4.64
C VAL A 202 -0.51 10.90 -3.99
N ASP A 203 0.77 10.60 -3.91
CA ASP A 203 1.25 9.44 -3.16
C ASP A 203 2.68 9.69 -2.66
N GLN A 204 3.09 8.91 -1.65
CA GLN A 204 4.46 8.94 -1.13
C GLN A 204 5.26 7.76 -1.68
N GLY A 205 6.36 8.04 -2.36
CA GLY A 205 7.24 7.03 -2.90
C GLY A 205 8.00 6.24 -1.83
N ILE A 206 8.49 5.04 -2.20
CA ILE A 206 9.33 4.20 -1.32
C ILE A 206 10.63 4.88 -0.89
N ASP A 207 11.04 5.92 -1.57
CA ASP A 207 12.18 6.79 -1.25
C ASP A 207 11.84 7.86 -0.19
N GLY A 208 10.56 7.94 0.21
CA GLY A 208 10.03 8.90 1.17
C GLY A 208 9.68 10.26 0.58
N HIS A 209 9.91 10.49 -0.72
CA HIS A 209 9.48 11.70 -1.40
C HIS A 209 8.00 11.68 -1.73
N VAL A 210 7.39 12.83 -1.87
CA VAL A 210 5.98 12.97 -2.26
C VAL A 210 5.90 13.21 -3.75
N TYR A 211 5.05 12.45 -4.42
CA TYR A 211 4.79 12.58 -5.84
C TYR A 211 3.33 12.97 -6.08
N PHE A 212 3.09 13.76 -7.10
CA PHE A 212 1.72 14.07 -7.49
C PHE A 212 1.54 14.08 -9.00
N LEU A 213 0.33 13.75 -9.42
CA LEU A 213 -0.15 13.83 -10.80
C LEU A 213 -0.71 15.23 -11.07
N GLU A 214 -0.10 15.92 -12.03
CA GLU A 214 -0.60 17.18 -12.58
C GLU A 214 -1.45 16.90 -13.82
N ASP A 215 -2.74 17.20 -13.76
CA ASP A 215 -3.66 17.04 -14.90
C ASP A 215 -4.22 18.40 -15.43
N GLY A 216 -3.72 19.51 -14.97
CA GLY A 216 -4.18 20.84 -15.39
C GLY A 216 -4.04 21.09 -16.89
N THR A 217 -5.12 21.62 -17.48
CA THR A 217 -5.14 22.03 -18.90
C THR A 217 -4.78 23.49 -19.12
N THR A 218 -4.76 24.31 -18.08
CA THR A 218 -4.69 25.78 -18.15
C THR A 218 -3.56 26.39 -17.32
N GLY A 219 -2.79 25.56 -16.62
CA GLY A 219 -1.74 26.01 -15.71
C GLY A 219 -0.40 26.33 -16.36
N ALA A 220 0.51 26.89 -15.57
CA ALA A 220 1.89 27.12 -15.96
C ALA A 220 2.72 25.82 -16.02
N ARG A 221 2.21 24.74 -15.45
CA ARG A 221 2.84 23.42 -15.45
C ARG A 221 2.29 22.54 -16.57
N SER A 222 3.17 21.71 -17.12
CA SER A 222 2.76 20.66 -18.07
C SER A 222 2.21 19.46 -17.30
N LYS A 223 1.26 18.74 -17.90
CA LYS A 223 0.78 17.46 -17.36
C LYS A 223 1.95 16.50 -17.14
N GLY A 224 1.88 15.75 -16.04
CA GLY A 224 2.91 14.77 -15.69
C GLY A 224 2.91 14.40 -14.23
N VAL A 225 3.89 13.59 -13.83
CA VAL A 225 4.20 13.30 -12.43
C VAL A 225 5.29 14.25 -11.98
N TYR A 226 5.09 14.87 -10.83
CA TYR A 226 6.05 15.77 -10.19
C TYR A 226 6.48 15.21 -8.85
N GLU A 227 7.76 15.33 -8.54
CA GLU A 227 8.33 15.09 -7.24
C GLU A 227 8.35 16.39 -6.43
N LEU A 228 7.95 16.32 -5.16
CA LEU A 228 7.96 17.42 -4.22
C LEU A 228 9.09 17.23 -3.19
N THR A 229 9.97 18.21 -3.08
CA THR A 229 11.08 18.20 -2.15
C THR A 229 11.23 19.58 -1.49
N ASP A 230 10.95 19.68 -0.20
CA ASP A 230 11.22 20.88 0.60
C ASP A 230 12.74 21.07 0.75
N ILE A 231 13.32 21.89 -0.11
CA ILE A 231 14.78 22.07 -0.19
C ILE A 231 15.30 23.04 0.89
N ASP A 232 14.49 24.02 1.26
CA ASP A 232 14.91 25.05 2.21
C ASP A 232 14.48 24.77 3.66
N GLY A 233 13.65 23.72 3.89
CA GLY A 233 13.20 23.32 5.20
C GLY A 233 12.12 24.25 5.76
N SER A 234 11.35 24.90 4.91
CA SER A 234 10.24 25.78 5.30
C SER A 234 9.04 25.00 5.85
N GLY A 235 8.94 23.72 5.53
CA GLY A 235 7.77 22.87 5.83
C GLY A 235 6.70 22.94 4.75
N ALA A 236 6.95 23.60 3.62
CA ALA A 236 6.03 23.72 2.50
C ALA A 236 6.81 23.76 1.18
N ILE A 237 6.13 23.51 0.08
CA ILE A 237 6.66 23.64 -1.29
C ILE A 237 6.29 25.03 -1.80
N ASP A 238 7.19 25.98 -1.67
CA ASP A 238 6.96 27.39 -1.99
C ASP A 238 7.93 27.97 -3.03
N GLN A 239 8.95 27.20 -3.42
CA GLN A 239 9.93 27.58 -4.45
C GLN A 239 9.72 26.79 -5.75
N PRO A 240 9.98 27.37 -6.93
CA PRO A 240 9.78 26.71 -8.22
C PRO A 240 10.60 25.42 -8.42
N ASN A 241 11.73 25.32 -7.73
CA ASN A 241 12.65 24.18 -7.81
C ASN A 241 12.34 23.08 -6.78
N GLU A 242 11.31 23.23 -5.98
CA GLU A 242 10.85 22.24 -4.98
C GLU A 242 9.80 21.29 -5.55
N ALA A 243 9.24 21.60 -6.71
CA ALA A 243 8.39 20.70 -7.46
C ALA A 243 9.02 20.43 -8.82
N THR A 244 9.67 19.29 -8.98
CA THR A 244 10.42 18.91 -10.17
C THR A 244 9.65 17.91 -11.02
N LEU A 245 9.71 18.09 -12.35
CA LEU A 245 9.04 17.17 -13.26
C LEU A 245 9.79 15.84 -13.28
N PHE A 246 9.14 14.80 -12.77
CA PHE A 246 9.64 13.42 -12.76
C PHE A 246 9.33 12.72 -14.10
N TRP A 247 8.11 12.88 -14.61
CA TRP A 247 7.70 12.29 -15.89
C TRP A 247 6.69 13.16 -16.61
N ALA A 248 6.79 13.22 -17.95
CA ALA A 248 5.79 13.83 -18.82
C ALA A 248 5.21 12.79 -19.78
N PRO A 249 3.88 12.79 -20.00
CA PRO A 249 3.25 11.85 -20.91
C PRO A 249 3.79 12.05 -22.34
N PRO A 250 4.02 10.96 -23.09
CA PRO A 250 4.41 11.05 -24.48
C PRO A 250 3.37 11.79 -25.31
N THR A 251 3.82 12.50 -26.37
CA THR A 251 2.89 13.16 -27.30
C THR A 251 1.93 12.14 -27.91
N GLN A 252 0.64 12.36 -27.72
CA GLN A 252 -0.43 11.48 -28.15
C GLN A 252 -1.45 12.23 -29.02
N PRO A 253 -2.34 11.50 -29.73
CA PRO A 253 -3.39 12.12 -30.54
C PRO A 253 -4.35 13.00 -29.75
N LEU A 254 -4.65 12.62 -28.50
CA LEU A 254 -5.45 13.41 -27.56
C LEU A 254 -4.56 13.99 -26.47
N PRO A 255 -4.90 15.15 -25.90
CA PRO A 255 -4.28 15.59 -24.67
C PRO A 255 -4.42 14.50 -23.60
N ALA A 256 -3.35 14.24 -22.83
CA ALA A 256 -3.42 13.27 -21.74
C ALA A 256 -4.47 13.70 -20.71
N GLU A 257 -5.13 12.74 -20.12
CA GLU A 257 -5.96 12.87 -18.92
C GLU A 257 -5.40 11.87 -17.92
N LEU A 258 -4.55 12.36 -17.02
CA LEU A 258 -3.85 11.53 -16.04
C LEU A 258 -4.77 11.37 -14.83
N ALA A 259 -5.28 10.18 -14.61
CA ALA A 259 -6.33 9.93 -13.62
C ALA A 259 -5.80 9.39 -12.30
N SER A 260 -4.89 8.42 -12.35
CA SER A 260 -4.37 7.75 -11.17
C SER A 260 -2.94 7.27 -11.40
N PHE A 261 -2.19 7.09 -10.33
CA PHE A 261 -0.89 6.42 -10.32
C PHE A 261 -0.64 5.73 -8.99
N ASP A 262 0.15 4.67 -9.03
CA ASP A 262 0.49 3.89 -7.85
C ASP A 262 1.91 3.32 -7.99
N GLN A 263 2.60 3.11 -6.88
CA GLN A 263 3.98 2.64 -6.86
C GLN A 263 4.12 1.26 -6.23
N GLN A 264 4.76 0.37 -6.97
CA GLN A 264 5.18 -0.94 -6.47
C GLN A 264 6.38 -0.84 -5.51
N ASP A 265 6.53 -1.82 -4.64
CA ASP A 265 7.65 -1.91 -3.70
C ASP A 265 9.03 -2.03 -4.35
N ASP A 266 9.08 -2.39 -5.61
CA ASP A 266 10.33 -2.40 -6.38
C ASP A 266 10.73 -1.01 -6.91
N GLY A 267 9.90 0.03 -6.64
CA GLY A 267 10.09 1.41 -7.05
C GLY A 267 9.53 1.74 -8.44
N ALA A 268 8.87 0.79 -9.10
CA ALA A 268 8.21 1.07 -10.37
C ALA A 268 6.88 1.80 -10.13
N TRP A 269 6.61 2.83 -10.92
CA TRP A 269 5.34 3.54 -10.95
C TRP A 269 4.45 3.04 -12.08
N THR A 270 3.18 2.95 -11.83
CA THR A 270 2.14 2.68 -12.83
C THR A 270 1.24 3.90 -12.94
N VAL A 271 0.98 4.39 -14.15
CA VAL A 271 0.20 5.62 -14.40
C VAL A 271 -0.88 5.35 -15.44
N LEU A 272 -2.10 5.81 -15.16
CA LEU A 272 -3.25 5.74 -16.05
C LEU A 272 -3.43 7.05 -16.84
N ASP A 273 -3.31 7.00 -18.17
CA ASP A 273 -3.74 8.04 -19.11
C ASP A 273 -5.08 7.62 -19.71
N ARG A 274 -6.15 8.10 -19.10
CA ARG A 274 -7.54 7.76 -19.43
C ARG A 274 -7.94 8.19 -20.85
N ALA A 275 -7.65 9.44 -21.23
CA ALA A 275 -8.03 9.97 -22.55
C ALA A 275 -7.40 9.19 -23.72
N ASN A 276 -6.17 8.73 -23.55
CA ASN A 276 -5.47 7.93 -24.55
C ASN A 276 -5.62 6.43 -24.32
N ARG A 277 -6.33 6.02 -23.24
CA ARG A 277 -6.62 4.62 -22.92
C ARG A 277 -5.33 3.81 -22.77
N ARG A 278 -4.42 4.25 -21.90
CA ARG A 278 -3.10 3.70 -21.73
C ARG A 278 -2.71 3.63 -20.28
N VAL A 279 -2.07 2.53 -19.93
CA VAL A 279 -1.35 2.39 -18.68
C VAL A 279 0.14 2.30 -18.99
N TYR A 280 0.91 3.15 -18.34
CA TYR A 280 2.35 3.18 -18.43
C TYR A 280 2.96 2.62 -17.16
N ARG A 281 4.03 1.83 -17.31
CA ARG A 281 4.95 1.52 -16.22
C ARG A 281 6.25 2.25 -16.43
N MET A 282 6.78 2.81 -15.35
CA MET A 282 8.00 3.60 -15.39
C MET A 282 8.84 3.37 -14.15
N ARG A 283 10.15 3.45 -14.34
CA ARG A 283 11.14 3.31 -13.27
C ARG A 283 12.35 4.14 -13.60
N ASP A 284 12.81 4.97 -12.67
CA ASP A 284 14.10 5.65 -12.79
C ASP A 284 15.24 4.63 -12.64
N ALA A 285 15.72 4.13 -13.76
CA ALA A 285 16.71 3.07 -13.81
C ALA A 285 18.14 3.60 -13.65
N ASN A 286 18.35 4.88 -13.87
CA ASN A 286 19.66 5.52 -13.81
C ASN A 286 19.84 6.44 -12.60
N ASP A 287 18.78 6.58 -11.78
CA ASP A 287 18.74 7.39 -10.56
C ASP A 287 19.07 8.88 -10.82
N ASP A 288 18.58 9.41 -11.95
CA ASP A 288 18.76 10.83 -12.30
C ASP A 288 17.56 11.72 -11.91
N GLY A 289 16.50 11.13 -11.37
CA GLY A 289 15.30 11.81 -10.91
C GLY A 289 14.32 12.17 -12.04
N VAL A 290 14.48 11.62 -13.24
CA VAL A 290 13.61 11.90 -14.39
C VAL A 290 13.40 10.66 -15.25
N ILE A 291 12.16 10.36 -15.57
CA ILE A 291 11.82 9.33 -16.57
C ILE A 291 11.93 9.95 -17.97
N SER A 292 13.00 9.67 -18.68
CA SER A 292 13.33 10.36 -19.92
C SER A 292 13.57 9.47 -21.14
N ASN A 293 13.72 8.16 -20.96
CA ASN A 293 14.12 7.28 -22.04
C ASN A 293 13.30 5.98 -22.11
N SER A 294 13.44 5.23 -23.20
CA SER A 294 12.65 4.03 -23.47
C SER A 294 13.02 2.81 -22.60
N THR A 295 14.08 2.89 -21.82
CA THR A 295 14.43 1.84 -20.85
C THR A 295 13.79 2.09 -19.48
N GLU A 296 13.28 3.29 -19.26
CA GLU A 296 12.62 3.74 -18.02
C GLU A 296 11.11 3.80 -18.15
N LEU A 297 10.58 3.82 -19.38
CA LEU A 297 9.16 3.93 -19.67
C LEU A 297 8.69 2.81 -20.58
N VAL A 298 7.65 2.10 -20.16
CA VAL A 298 6.98 1.06 -20.96
C VAL A 298 5.52 1.42 -21.09
N LEU A 299 4.98 1.38 -22.33
CA LEU A 299 3.54 1.30 -22.52
C LEU A 299 3.12 -0.12 -22.14
N TRP A 300 2.61 -0.27 -20.91
CA TRP A 300 2.36 -1.57 -20.33
C TRP A 300 1.04 -2.17 -20.81
N TRP A 301 -0.01 -1.34 -20.90
CA TRP A 301 -1.32 -1.78 -21.38
C TRP A 301 -1.99 -0.73 -22.26
N SER A 302 -2.58 -1.19 -23.38
CA SER A 302 -3.45 -0.39 -24.23
C SER A 302 -4.88 -0.90 -24.04
N LEU A 303 -5.73 -0.09 -23.40
CA LEU A 303 -7.07 -0.51 -23.02
C LEU A 303 -7.94 -0.80 -24.26
N PRO A 304 -8.69 -1.91 -24.24
CA PRO A 304 -9.70 -2.22 -25.26
C PRO A 304 -10.75 -1.11 -25.36
N LEU A 305 -11.48 -1.05 -26.49
CA LEU A 305 -12.62 -0.14 -26.63
C LEU A 305 -13.75 -0.59 -25.68
N GLY A 306 -14.35 0.36 -24.94
CA GLY A 306 -15.42 0.10 -23.98
C GLY A 306 -14.97 0.14 -22.52
N LEU A 307 -13.69 0.10 -22.20
CA LEU A 307 -13.23 0.31 -20.84
C LEU A 307 -13.03 1.80 -20.55
N ASP A 308 -13.59 2.29 -19.48
CA ASP A 308 -13.41 3.63 -18.94
C ASP A 308 -12.98 3.52 -17.47
N LEU A 309 -11.68 3.64 -17.22
CA LEU A 309 -11.06 3.44 -15.93
C LEU A 309 -10.82 4.78 -15.25
N TYR A 310 -10.97 4.83 -13.93
CA TYR A 310 -10.72 6.05 -13.15
C TYR A 310 -9.60 5.91 -12.13
N ASP A 311 -9.47 4.73 -11.54
CA ASP A 311 -8.45 4.48 -10.55
C ASP A 311 -7.75 3.14 -10.79
N ILE A 312 -6.57 3.01 -10.22
CA ILE A 312 -5.77 1.78 -10.26
C ILE A 312 -5.19 1.51 -8.88
N ALA A 313 -5.17 0.25 -8.49
CA ALA A 313 -4.41 -0.25 -7.36
C ALA A 313 -3.45 -1.34 -7.84
N VAL A 314 -2.18 -1.26 -7.45
CA VAL A 314 -1.15 -2.18 -7.95
C VAL A 314 -0.69 -3.11 -6.82
N SER A 315 -0.80 -4.41 -7.07
CA SER A 315 -0.31 -5.42 -6.15
C SER A 315 1.21 -5.39 -6.03
N ASN A 316 1.71 -5.22 -4.83
CA ASN A 316 3.14 -5.30 -4.54
C ASN A 316 3.66 -6.74 -4.61
N ALA A 317 2.82 -7.71 -4.26
CA ALA A 317 3.20 -9.11 -4.25
C ALA A 317 3.42 -9.70 -5.65
N TRP A 318 2.58 -9.29 -6.62
CA TRP A 318 2.51 -9.92 -7.95
C TRP A 318 2.77 -8.96 -9.10
N GLY A 319 2.70 -7.66 -8.87
CA GLY A 319 2.73 -6.64 -9.91
C GLY A 319 1.45 -6.60 -10.76
N ASP A 320 0.39 -7.24 -10.28
CA ASP A 320 -0.92 -7.19 -10.91
C ASP A 320 -1.55 -5.80 -10.69
N LEU A 321 -2.43 -5.40 -11.58
CA LEU A 321 -3.17 -4.17 -11.46
C LEU A 321 -4.65 -4.49 -11.30
N TYR A 322 -5.28 -3.84 -10.33
CA TYR A 322 -6.72 -3.84 -10.15
C TYR A 322 -7.30 -2.51 -10.60
N THR A 323 -8.48 -2.54 -11.21
CA THR A 323 -9.16 -1.34 -11.69
C THR A 323 -10.64 -1.57 -11.88
N GLY A 324 -11.46 -0.54 -11.69
CA GLY A 324 -12.90 -0.55 -11.99
C GLY A 324 -13.21 0.00 -13.37
N ASN A 325 -14.14 -0.61 -14.06
CA ASN A 325 -14.71 -0.11 -15.31
C ASN A 325 -16.05 0.58 -15.02
N GLN A 326 -16.19 1.81 -15.42
CA GLN A 326 -17.37 2.64 -15.20
C GLN A 326 -18.29 2.76 -16.43
N ASP A 327 -18.26 1.77 -17.28
CA ASP A 327 -19.19 1.69 -18.37
C ASP A 327 -20.48 0.93 -17.88
N THR A 328 -21.35 0.52 -18.70
CA THR A 328 -22.66 -0.06 -18.36
C THR A 328 -22.64 -1.42 -17.66
N GLN A 329 -21.51 -1.92 -17.23
CA GLN A 329 -21.34 -3.26 -16.65
C GLN A 329 -20.70 -3.30 -15.27
N ASP A 330 -20.19 -2.18 -14.74
CA ASP A 330 -19.66 -2.03 -13.36
C ASP A 330 -18.77 -3.21 -12.92
N GLU A 331 -17.77 -3.52 -13.76
CA GLU A 331 -16.88 -4.65 -13.60
C GLU A 331 -15.59 -4.23 -12.88
N LEU A 332 -15.07 -5.10 -12.00
CA LEU A 332 -13.68 -5.01 -11.54
C LEU A 332 -12.79 -5.92 -12.38
N TYR A 333 -11.66 -5.37 -12.78
CA TYR A 333 -10.64 -6.07 -13.54
C TYR A 333 -9.39 -6.32 -12.70
N ARG A 334 -8.83 -7.51 -12.86
CA ARG A 334 -7.46 -7.82 -12.50
C ARG A 334 -6.65 -8.03 -13.78
N VAL A 335 -5.52 -7.34 -13.90
CA VAL A 335 -4.68 -7.35 -15.09
C VAL A 335 -3.33 -7.94 -14.75
N ILE A 336 -2.98 -9.05 -15.40
CA ILE A 336 -1.80 -9.87 -15.09
C ILE A 336 -1.02 -10.11 -16.38
N ASP A 337 0.30 -9.87 -16.36
CA ASP A 337 1.21 -10.26 -17.44
C ASP A 337 1.50 -11.77 -17.34
N ILE A 338 0.63 -12.60 -17.93
CA ILE A 338 0.66 -14.06 -17.80
C ILE A 338 1.88 -14.65 -18.56
N ASP A 339 2.22 -14.07 -19.70
CA ASP A 339 3.29 -14.57 -20.56
C ASP A 339 4.67 -13.98 -20.23
N GLN A 340 4.71 -13.08 -19.24
CA GLN A 340 5.91 -12.38 -18.78
C GLN A 340 6.62 -11.60 -19.91
N SER A 341 5.84 -11.08 -20.84
CA SER A 341 6.35 -10.28 -21.95
C SER A 341 6.78 -8.87 -21.53
N GLY A 342 6.37 -8.43 -20.34
CA GLY A 342 6.54 -7.08 -19.83
C GLY A 342 5.50 -6.09 -20.34
N VAL A 343 4.47 -6.56 -21.04
CA VAL A 343 3.35 -5.75 -21.56
C VAL A 343 2.07 -6.57 -21.62
N ILE A 344 0.92 -5.94 -21.44
CA ILE A 344 -0.38 -6.57 -21.56
C ILE A 344 -0.85 -6.53 -23.02
N GLN A 345 -0.85 -7.67 -23.67
CA GLN A 345 -1.20 -7.81 -25.08
C GLN A 345 -2.06 -9.05 -25.39
N ASP A 346 -2.04 -10.08 -24.55
CA ASP A 346 -2.93 -11.24 -24.67
C ASP A 346 -4.33 -10.84 -24.16
N PRO A 347 -5.41 -11.13 -24.92
CA PRO A 347 -6.79 -10.82 -24.48
C PRO A 347 -7.22 -11.57 -23.20
N ASN A 348 -6.45 -12.54 -22.72
CA ASN A 348 -6.72 -13.24 -21.46
C ASN A 348 -6.00 -12.64 -20.25
N GLU A 349 -5.15 -11.63 -20.45
CA GLU A 349 -4.40 -10.99 -19.37
C GLU A 349 -5.27 -10.06 -18.52
N PRO A 350 -6.16 -9.21 -19.11
CA PRO A 350 -7.23 -8.58 -18.35
C PRO A 350 -8.32 -9.60 -18.02
N LYS A 351 -8.65 -9.76 -16.76
CA LYS A 351 -9.74 -10.63 -16.29
C LYS A 351 -10.76 -9.84 -15.51
N VAL A 352 -12.03 -10.03 -15.82
CA VAL A 352 -13.13 -9.63 -14.95
C VAL A 352 -13.07 -10.50 -13.70
N VAL A 353 -12.90 -9.90 -12.54
CA VAL A 353 -12.87 -10.57 -11.25
C VAL A 353 -14.17 -10.36 -10.46
N TYR A 354 -14.91 -9.32 -10.79
CA TYR A 354 -16.25 -9.02 -10.29
C TYR A 354 -17.12 -8.51 -11.44
N ASP A 355 -18.40 -8.90 -11.43
CA ASP A 355 -19.43 -8.48 -12.38
C ASP A 355 -20.73 -8.33 -11.58
N ASP A 356 -21.40 -7.19 -11.64
CA ASP A 356 -22.65 -6.87 -10.94
C ASP A 356 -23.81 -7.83 -11.27
N ALA A 357 -23.74 -8.48 -12.42
CA ALA A 357 -24.68 -9.55 -12.79
C ALA A 357 -24.55 -10.82 -11.94
N ALA A 358 -23.53 -10.92 -11.06
CA ALA A 358 -23.33 -12.08 -10.18
C ALA A 358 -24.35 -12.08 -9.02
N PRO A 359 -25.28 -13.05 -8.94
CA PRO A 359 -26.46 -12.96 -8.07
C PRO A 359 -26.19 -13.27 -6.58
N LEU A 360 -24.93 -13.46 -6.17
CA LEU A 360 -24.58 -13.98 -4.85
C LEU A 360 -23.70 -13.02 -4.03
N VAL A 361 -23.34 -11.87 -4.58
CA VAL A 361 -22.49 -10.84 -3.94
C VAL A 361 -23.28 -9.55 -3.76
N GLU A 362 -22.80 -8.66 -2.92
CA GLU A 362 -23.31 -7.29 -2.86
C GLU A 362 -22.98 -6.54 -4.16
N ASN A 363 -23.84 -5.61 -4.53
CA ASN A 363 -23.72 -4.91 -5.80
C ASN A 363 -22.84 -3.67 -5.61
N ILE A 364 -21.79 -3.54 -6.42
CA ILE A 364 -21.00 -2.32 -6.60
C ILE A 364 -21.52 -1.68 -7.87
N ASP A 365 -22.14 -0.49 -7.77
CA ASP A 365 -22.70 0.22 -8.91
C ASP A 365 -21.65 1.08 -9.62
N PHE A 366 -20.65 1.59 -8.90
CA PHE A 366 -19.67 2.52 -9.45
C PHE A 366 -18.33 2.48 -8.69
N ALA A 367 -17.44 1.58 -9.08
CA ALA A 367 -16.10 1.49 -8.48
C ALA A 367 -15.26 2.73 -8.81
N ARG A 368 -14.94 3.57 -7.79
CA ARG A 368 -14.28 4.84 -8.01
C ARG A 368 -12.87 4.90 -7.42
N GLY A 369 -12.72 4.85 -6.11
CA GLY A 369 -11.42 4.79 -5.43
C GLY A 369 -11.10 3.36 -5.07
N MET A 370 -9.84 2.98 -5.19
CA MET A 370 -9.40 1.62 -4.88
C MET A 370 -8.09 1.64 -4.11
N THR A 371 -7.98 0.74 -3.14
CA THR A 371 -6.72 0.42 -2.49
C THR A 371 -6.63 -1.07 -2.25
N LEU A 372 -5.43 -1.59 -2.24
CA LEU A 372 -5.15 -2.95 -1.83
C LEU A 372 -4.63 -2.91 -0.41
N ASP A 373 -5.26 -3.67 0.45
CA ASP A 373 -4.68 -3.98 1.73
C ASP A 373 -3.73 -5.18 1.56
N PHE A 374 -2.46 -4.93 1.87
CA PHE A 374 -1.42 -5.96 1.84
C PHE A 374 -1.38 -6.77 3.12
N HIS A 375 -2.10 -6.32 4.13
CA HIS A 375 -2.30 -7.06 5.37
C HIS A 375 -3.44 -8.08 5.25
N GLY A 376 -3.74 -8.57 4.06
CA GLY A 376 -4.73 -9.60 3.73
C GLY A 376 -4.57 -10.93 4.44
N HIS A 377 -4.16 -10.86 5.65
CA HIS A 377 -4.44 -11.61 6.84
C HIS A 377 -4.67 -10.60 7.95
N GLU A 378 -5.67 -10.78 8.75
CA GLU A 378 -5.65 -10.36 10.14
C GLU A 378 -4.40 -10.97 10.80
N GLY A 379 -3.23 -10.58 10.31
CA GLY A 379 -1.94 -11.06 10.77
C GLY A 379 -1.62 -10.33 12.05
N VAL A 380 -1.80 -11.02 13.17
CA VAL A 380 -1.41 -10.49 14.47
C VAL A 380 0.08 -10.21 14.49
N GLY A 381 0.44 -8.94 14.54
CA GLY A 381 1.80 -8.47 14.72
C GLY A 381 2.34 -7.63 13.57
N LEU A 382 3.27 -6.76 13.89
CA LEU A 382 3.96 -5.87 12.96
C LEU A 382 5.21 -6.55 12.39
N VAL A 383 5.32 -6.63 11.07
CA VAL A 383 6.53 -7.10 10.38
C VAL A 383 7.65 -6.06 10.56
N TYR A 384 8.84 -6.52 10.91
CA TYR A 384 10.04 -5.69 11.03
C TYR A 384 11.28 -6.50 10.64
N CYS A 385 12.41 -5.85 10.48
CA CYS A 385 13.70 -6.51 10.24
C CYS A 385 13.64 -7.47 9.04
N THR A 386 13.44 -6.93 7.86
CA THR A 386 13.23 -7.69 6.63
C THR A 386 14.51 -7.83 5.79
N GLY A 387 14.48 -8.69 4.80
CA GLY A 387 15.56 -8.89 3.84
C GLY A 387 15.76 -7.73 2.86
N ALA A 388 14.79 -6.82 2.74
CA ALA A 388 14.90 -5.62 1.92
C ALA A 388 15.88 -4.57 2.49
N SER A 389 16.23 -4.67 3.77
CA SER A 389 17.04 -3.68 4.50
C SER A 389 18.49 -3.48 4.01
N GLY A 390 18.94 -4.22 3.00
CA GLY A 390 20.31 -4.15 2.49
C GLY A 390 21.40 -4.77 3.40
N PHE A 391 21.02 -5.33 4.55
CA PHE A 391 21.93 -5.94 5.52
C PHE A 391 22.12 -7.45 5.37
N CYS A 392 21.48 -8.06 4.38
CA CYS A 392 21.64 -9.48 4.09
C CYS A 392 23.11 -9.83 3.78
N PRO A 393 23.69 -10.86 4.46
CA PRO A 393 25.15 -11.01 4.55
C PRO A 393 25.86 -11.39 3.25
N CYS A 394 25.20 -12.02 2.31
CA CYS A 394 25.80 -12.57 1.08
C CYS A 394 25.21 -12.00 -0.20
N SER A 395 24.80 -10.72 -0.17
CA SER A 395 24.09 -10.08 -1.30
C SER A 395 22.88 -10.92 -1.73
N ASN A 396 22.14 -11.41 -0.75
CA ASN A 396 20.94 -12.21 -0.92
C ASN A 396 19.72 -11.48 -0.36
N PRO A 397 19.33 -10.31 -0.93
CA PRO A 397 18.20 -9.55 -0.44
C PRO A 397 16.92 -10.36 -0.51
N GLY A 398 16.01 -10.12 0.42
CA GLY A 398 14.62 -10.57 0.39
C GLY A 398 13.69 -9.42 0.00
N THR A 399 12.44 -9.56 0.37
CA THR A 399 11.41 -8.51 0.21
C THR A 399 11.17 -7.78 1.53
N ILE A 400 10.26 -6.82 1.53
CA ILE A 400 9.84 -6.09 2.73
C ILE A 400 9.08 -6.97 3.73
N GLU A 401 8.55 -8.11 3.30
CA GLU A 401 7.79 -9.06 4.13
C GLU A 401 8.57 -10.31 4.51
N THR A 402 9.74 -10.52 3.94
CA THR A 402 10.51 -11.75 4.12
C THR A 402 11.89 -11.50 4.69
N GLY A 403 12.53 -12.54 5.23
CA GLY A 403 13.96 -12.51 5.53
C GLY A 403 14.83 -12.56 4.29
N CYS A 404 16.15 -12.67 4.48
CA CYS A 404 17.10 -12.77 3.37
C CYS A 404 16.84 -14.03 2.50
N MET A 405 17.08 -13.90 1.19
CA MET A 405 16.91 -14.97 0.20
C MET A 405 17.61 -16.26 0.64
N ASN A 406 16.94 -17.39 0.48
CA ASN A 406 17.45 -18.72 0.79
C ASN A 406 17.86 -19.51 -0.48
N SER A 407 18.11 -20.81 -0.35
CA SER A 407 18.52 -21.66 -1.46
C SER A 407 17.46 -21.91 -2.53
N THR A 408 16.21 -21.50 -2.33
CA THR A 408 15.15 -21.58 -3.33
C THR A 408 15.11 -20.34 -4.24
N GLY A 409 15.87 -19.29 -3.89
CA GLY A 409 15.82 -17.99 -4.56
C GLY A 409 14.79 -17.02 -3.97
N LEU A 410 14.12 -17.41 -2.87
CA LEU A 410 13.11 -16.61 -2.18
C LEU A 410 13.54 -16.33 -0.74
N GLY A 411 13.08 -15.23 -0.16
CA GLY A 411 13.12 -15.00 1.29
C GLY A 411 12.01 -15.80 1.98
N ALA A 412 12.25 -16.33 3.18
CA ALA A 412 11.17 -16.93 3.95
C ALA A 412 10.52 -15.88 4.86
N GLY A 413 9.18 -15.88 4.93
CA GLY A 413 8.39 -15.01 5.79
C GLY A 413 7.85 -15.70 7.03
N LEU A 414 7.41 -14.88 7.99
CA LEU A 414 6.69 -15.28 9.20
C LEU A 414 5.52 -14.31 9.38
N GLU A 415 4.35 -14.87 9.56
CA GLU A 415 3.09 -14.18 9.85
C GLU A 415 2.41 -14.77 11.09
N GLY A 416 1.53 -13.99 11.73
CA GLY A 416 0.69 -14.42 12.85
C GLY A 416 -0.77 -14.43 12.43
N GLU A 417 -1.57 -15.35 12.93
CA GLU A 417 -3.00 -15.48 12.67
C GLU A 417 -3.75 -15.61 14.00
N GLY A 418 -4.99 -15.18 14.06
CA GLY A 418 -5.82 -15.17 15.26
C GLY A 418 -5.81 -13.81 15.94
N THR A 419 -5.80 -13.76 17.28
CA THR A 419 -5.81 -12.52 18.05
C THR A 419 -4.57 -12.37 18.94
N ASP A 420 -4.25 -11.15 19.32
CA ASP A 420 -3.21 -10.82 20.32
C ASP A 420 -3.70 -11.01 21.76
N GLY A 421 -4.97 -11.40 21.95
CA GLY A 421 -5.60 -11.63 23.26
C GLY A 421 -5.00 -12.83 23.98
N VAL A 422 -4.33 -12.60 25.11
CA VAL A 422 -3.70 -13.69 25.90
C VAL A 422 -4.73 -14.70 26.41
N LEU A 423 -5.95 -14.25 26.68
CA LEU A 423 -7.02 -15.12 27.18
C LEU A 423 -7.61 -16.02 26.09
N ASN A 424 -7.60 -15.57 24.85
CA ASN A 424 -8.07 -16.35 23.71
C ASN A 424 -7.11 -17.50 23.41
N ASP A 425 -5.80 -17.28 23.57
CA ASP A 425 -4.70 -18.21 23.29
C ASP A 425 -4.84 -18.88 21.90
N ASP A 426 -5.35 -18.11 20.93
CA ASP A 426 -5.65 -18.52 19.55
C ASP A 426 -4.56 -18.10 18.55
N LEU A 427 -3.62 -17.24 18.96
CA LEU A 427 -2.51 -16.82 18.12
C LEU A 427 -1.71 -18.02 17.60
N ALA A 428 -1.67 -18.14 16.30
CA ALA A 428 -0.87 -19.08 15.55
C ALA A 428 0.17 -18.34 14.70
N PHE A 429 1.22 -19.02 14.31
CA PHE A 429 2.26 -18.49 13.44
C PHE A 429 2.47 -19.41 12.26
N THR A 430 2.54 -18.86 11.05
CA THR A 430 2.88 -19.57 9.84
C THR A 430 4.15 -19.03 9.22
N ALA A 431 5.14 -19.87 9.00
CA ALA A 431 6.30 -19.53 8.19
C ALA A 431 6.11 -20.08 6.79
N PHE A 432 6.30 -19.22 5.79
CA PHE A 432 6.13 -19.52 4.37
C PHE A 432 7.46 -19.35 3.61
N GLN A 433 7.54 -19.90 2.41
CA GLN A 433 8.76 -19.89 1.57
C GLN A 433 10.02 -20.46 2.27
N VAL A 434 9.84 -21.20 3.33
CA VAL A 434 10.90 -21.99 3.95
C VAL A 434 11.34 -23.07 2.97
N ARG A 435 12.63 -23.41 2.92
CA ARG A 435 13.08 -24.50 2.06
C ARG A 435 12.27 -25.77 2.32
N PRO A 436 11.62 -26.38 1.30
CA PRO A 436 10.81 -27.59 1.47
C PRO A 436 11.55 -28.69 2.23
N GLY A 437 10.87 -29.31 3.19
CA GLY A 437 11.41 -30.36 4.04
C GLY A 437 12.47 -29.91 5.05
N ALA A 438 12.71 -28.60 5.21
CA ALA A 438 13.64 -28.09 6.18
C ALA A 438 13.06 -28.13 7.60
N THR A 439 13.91 -28.42 8.59
CA THR A 439 13.54 -28.22 10.00
C THR A 439 13.58 -26.74 10.33
N ALA A 440 12.50 -26.20 10.86
CA ALA A 440 12.30 -24.82 11.28
C ALA A 440 11.98 -24.75 12.78
N VAL A 441 12.39 -23.69 13.46
CA VAL A 441 12.20 -23.48 14.89
C VAL A 441 11.67 -22.07 15.11
N LEU A 442 10.44 -21.96 15.61
CA LEU A 442 9.90 -20.69 16.08
C LEU A 442 10.50 -20.35 17.45
N PHE A 443 10.92 -19.10 17.60
CA PHE A 443 11.39 -18.57 18.87
C PHE A 443 10.96 -17.12 19.04
N GLN A 444 10.86 -16.69 20.27
CA GLN A 444 10.55 -15.31 20.65
C GLN A 444 11.66 -14.70 21.49
N GLY A 445 11.67 -13.38 21.58
CA GLY A 445 12.52 -12.61 22.48
C GLY A 445 11.80 -11.44 23.11
N THR A 446 12.50 -10.72 23.98
CA THR A 446 11.96 -9.58 24.73
C THR A 446 12.33 -8.22 24.14
N THR A 447 13.21 -8.19 23.16
CA THR A 447 13.62 -6.99 22.43
C THR A 447 13.86 -7.32 20.97
N ASP A 448 13.91 -6.32 20.13
CA ASP A 448 14.49 -6.42 18.80
C ASP A 448 16.02 -6.62 18.85
N ALA A 449 16.61 -6.95 17.73
CA ALA A 449 18.05 -6.98 17.53
C ALA A 449 18.48 -5.92 16.50
N GLY A 450 19.57 -5.21 16.80
CA GLY A 450 20.13 -4.22 15.88
C GLY A 450 19.27 -2.97 15.68
N GLY A 451 18.39 -2.63 16.65
CA GLY A 451 17.48 -1.48 16.54
C GLY A 451 16.38 -1.69 15.48
N GLY A 452 15.89 -2.92 15.37
CA GLY A 452 14.86 -3.29 14.37
C GLY A 452 15.41 -3.67 12.99
N LEU A 453 16.68 -3.43 12.70
CA LEU A 453 17.30 -3.75 11.40
C LEU A 453 17.93 -5.15 11.34
N GLY A 454 17.99 -5.84 12.49
CA GLY A 454 18.61 -7.16 12.61
C GLY A 454 20.13 -7.17 12.62
N VAL A 455 20.68 -8.34 12.93
CA VAL A 455 22.13 -8.57 12.94
C VAL A 455 22.47 -9.72 11.99
N PRO A 456 23.38 -9.53 11.02
CA PRO A 456 23.78 -10.59 10.10
C PRO A 456 24.29 -11.83 10.84
N PHE A 457 23.68 -12.97 10.59
CA PHE A 457 24.07 -14.25 11.17
C PHE A 457 23.61 -15.43 10.30
N GLY A 458 24.53 -16.29 9.93
CA GLY A 458 24.25 -17.36 8.99
C GLY A 458 24.04 -16.82 7.57
N ASP A 459 22.96 -17.24 6.92
CA ASP A 459 22.55 -16.76 5.59
C ASP A 459 21.55 -15.58 5.68
N GLY A 460 21.18 -15.12 6.87
CA GLY A 460 20.14 -14.13 7.10
C GLY A 460 20.44 -13.14 8.23
N LEU A 461 19.37 -12.53 8.73
CA LEU A 461 19.37 -11.55 9.82
C LEU A 461 18.72 -12.15 11.06
N VAL A 462 19.34 -12.02 12.21
CA VAL A 462 18.70 -12.27 13.51
C VAL A 462 18.00 -10.99 13.94
N CYS A 463 16.69 -11.03 14.00
CA CYS A 463 15.80 -9.91 14.34
C CYS A 463 15.46 -9.87 15.82
N VAL A 464 15.52 -11.01 16.49
CA VAL A 464 15.07 -11.19 17.88
C VAL A 464 16.24 -11.10 18.86
N GLY A 465 16.08 -10.27 19.87
CA GLY A 465 17.06 -10.03 20.95
C GLY A 465 16.50 -10.33 22.34
N GLY A 466 17.31 -10.03 23.36
CA GLY A 466 16.97 -10.23 24.77
C GLY A 466 16.89 -11.70 25.18
N SER A 467 15.93 -12.02 26.06
CA SER A 467 15.74 -13.39 26.56
C SER A 467 14.99 -14.24 25.57
N ALA A 468 15.69 -15.09 24.83
CA ALA A 468 15.10 -15.93 23.80
C ALA A 468 14.47 -17.21 24.37
N VAL A 469 13.22 -17.51 23.96
CA VAL A 469 12.46 -18.72 24.29
C VAL A 469 12.09 -19.44 23.00
N ARG A 470 12.31 -20.76 22.96
CA ARG A 470 11.88 -21.59 21.83
C ARG A 470 10.44 -22.05 22.03
N LEU A 471 9.59 -21.77 21.05
CA LEU A 471 8.16 -22.14 21.07
C LEU A 471 7.88 -23.47 20.38
N GLY A 472 8.80 -23.98 19.58
CA GLY A 472 8.67 -25.30 19.00
C GLY A 472 9.50 -25.49 17.73
N ALA A 473 9.66 -26.76 17.35
CA ALA A 473 10.27 -27.14 16.07
C ALA A 473 9.23 -27.82 15.18
N ARG A 474 9.25 -27.53 13.88
CA ARG A 474 8.39 -28.11 12.84
C ARG A 474 9.24 -28.45 11.62
N GLN A 475 8.68 -29.22 10.73
CA GLN A 475 9.26 -29.51 9.43
C GLN A 475 8.39 -28.84 8.37
N ALA A 476 9.00 -28.03 7.51
CA ALA A 476 8.31 -27.43 6.39
C ALA A 476 7.81 -28.54 5.45
N ASP A 477 6.62 -28.37 4.94
CA ASP A 477 5.99 -29.28 3.98
C ASP A 477 6.61 -29.14 2.56
N GLY A 478 5.98 -29.78 1.57
CA GLY A 478 6.43 -29.74 0.17
C GLY A 478 6.31 -28.37 -0.48
N SER A 479 5.47 -27.49 0.07
CA SER A 479 5.26 -26.08 -0.36
C SER A 479 6.14 -25.09 0.40
N GLY A 480 6.86 -25.55 1.43
CA GLY A 480 7.69 -24.69 2.26
C GLY A 480 6.93 -24.00 3.40
N LEU A 481 5.77 -24.52 3.78
CA LEU A 481 4.95 -24.01 4.89
C LEU A 481 5.20 -24.81 6.17
N CYS A 482 5.17 -24.11 7.33
CA CYS A 482 5.15 -24.74 8.64
C CYS A 482 4.53 -23.80 9.68
N SER A 483 3.66 -24.35 10.55
CA SER A 483 2.84 -23.57 11.47
C SER A 483 3.01 -24.01 12.92
N TRP A 484 2.82 -23.08 13.85
CA TRP A 484 2.85 -23.25 15.31
C TRP A 484 1.64 -22.55 15.92
N GLY A 485 1.08 -23.13 16.96
CA GLY A 485 -0.12 -22.62 17.64
C GLY A 485 -1.38 -23.32 17.13
N PRO A 486 -2.55 -22.90 17.62
CA PRO A 486 -2.75 -22.08 18.82
C PRO A 486 -2.26 -22.74 20.12
N GLY A 487 -2.42 -22.07 21.27
CA GLY A 487 -2.02 -22.61 22.58
C GLY A 487 -0.59 -22.22 22.98
N LEU A 488 -0.08 -21.10 22.53
CA LEU A 488 1.29 -20.65 22.75
C LEU A 488 1.46 -19.66 23.90
N ALA A 489 0.38 -19.13 24.50
CA ALA A 489 0.46 -18.14 25.56
C ALA A 489 1.20 -18.68 26.81
N THR A 490 0.90 -19.94 27.21
CA THR A 490 1.57 -20.56 28.35
C THR A 490 3.06 -20.84 28.10
N PRO A 491 3.50 -21.53 27.02
CA PRO A 491 4.91 -21.72 26.75
C PRO A 491 5.66 -20.42 26.46
N GLY A 492 4.99 -19.42 25.89
CA GLY A 492 5.53 -18.09 25.61
C GLY A 492 5.58 -17.18 26.82
N GLN A 493 4.86 -17.53 27.90
CA GLN A 493 4.71 -16.71 29.11
C GLN A 493 4.19 -15.30 28.79
N TRP A 494 3.18 -15.22 27.92
CA TRP A 494 2.61 -13.96 27.50
C TRP A 494 1.68 -13.37 28.57
N THR A 495 1.70 -12.06 28.68
CA THR A 495 0.79 -11.30 29.56
C THR A 495 0.39 -10.02 28.86
N ALA A 496 -0.84 -9.56 29.09
CA ALA A 496 -1.35 -8.32 28.53
C ALA A 496 -0.43 -7.12 28.78
N GLY A 497 -0.28 -6.25 27.81
CA GLY A 497 0.61 -5.09 27.81
C GLY A 497 2.07 -5.42 27.53
N GLN A 498 2.42 -6.65 27.23
CA GLN A 498 3.80 -7.02 26.87
C GLN A 498 3.98 -7.11 25.37
N THR A 499 5.06 -6.54 24.88
CA THR A 499 5.53 -6.77 23.51
C THR A 499 6.51 -7.95 23.46
N ARG A 500 6.38 -8.81 22.45
CA ARG A 500 7.28 -9.90 22.12
C ARG A 500 7.67 -9.83 20.66
N TYR A 501 8.87 -10.32 20.38
CA TYR A 501 9.49 -10.33 19.07
C TYR A 501 9.67 -11.78 18.64
N PHE A 502 9.16 -12.15 17.47
CA PHE A 502 9.13 -13.53 16.97
C PHE A 502 9.95 -13.68 15.71
N GLN A 503 10.52 -14.84 15.49
CA GLN A 503 11.25 -15.20 14.28
C GLN A 503 11.37 -16.70 14.13
N VAL A 504 11.47 -17.20 12.90
CA VAL A 504 11.77 -18.60 12.61
C VAL A 504 13.19 -18.75 12.06
N ARG A 505 13.96 -19.66 12.66
CA ARG A 505 15.22 -20.16 12.13
C ARG A 505 15.00 -21.49 11.44
N TYR A 506 15.50 -21.64 10.23
CA TYR A 506 15.34 -22.89 9.47
C TYR A 506 16.64 -23.39 8.82
N ARG A 507 16.69 -24.70 8.52
CA ARG A 507 17.81 -25.34 7.84
C ARG A 507 17.86 -24.93 6.36
N ASN A 508 19.01 -24.47 5.92
CA ASN A 508 19.27 -24.02 4.54
C ASN A 508 20.65 -24.49 4.08
N VAL A 509 20.82 -25.80 3.87
CA VAL A 509 22.13 -26.45 3.69
C VAL A 509 22.90 -25.93 2.47
N THR A 510 22.18 -25.51 1.43
CA THR A 510 22.74 -24.98 0.18
C THR A 510 22.51 -23.48 0.02
N GLY A 511 22.36 -22.77 1.14
CA GLY A 511 22.07 -21.35 1.12
C GLY A 511 23.23 -20.48 0.61
N PRO A 512 22.93 -19.22 0.28
CA PRO A 512 23.88 -18.32 -0.42
C PRO A 512 25.21 -18.11 0.29
N CYS A 513 25.23 -18.06 1.63
CA CYS A 513 26.48 -17.94 2.41
C CYS A 513 27.10 -19.27 2.78
N GLY A 514 26.42 -20.40 2.55
CA GLY A 514 26.91 -21.73 2.92
C GLY A 514 26.92 -22.01 4.43
N SER A 515 26.20 -21.23 5.22
CA SER A 515 26.16 -21.39 6.70
C SER A 515 25.30 -22.57 7.15
N GLY A 516 24.42 -23.05 6.29
CA GLY A 516 23.51 -24.17 6.52
C GLY A 516 22.21 -23.82 7.22
N PHE A 517 21.91 -22.54 7.45
CA PHE A 517 20.65 -22.06 8.02
C PHE A 517 20.37 -20.61 7.63
N ASN A 518 19.08 -20.23 7.68
CA ASN A 518 18.61 -18.88 7.41
C ASN A 518 17.47 -18.54 8.38
N TYR A 519 16.94 -17.32 8.27
CA TYR A 519 15.89 -16.76 9.13
C TYR A 519 14.80 -16.12 8.28
N THR A 520 13.58 -16.06 8.83
CA THR A 520 12.47 -15.25 8.31
C THR A 520 12.67 -13.76 8.62
N ASN A 521 11.74 -12.89 8.23
CA ASN A 521 11.55 -11.58 8.84
C ASN A 521 11.34 -11.70 10.37
N GLY A 522 11.39 -10.59 11.08
CA GLY A 522 10.90 -10.48 12.44
C GLY A 522 9.41 -10.11 12.45
N LEU A 523 8.68 -10.58 13.46
CA LEU A 523 7.30 -10.20 13.74
C LEU A 523 7.20 -9.70 15.18
N MET A 524 6.62 -8.52 15.40
CA MET A 524 6.44 -7.92 16.72
C MET A 524 4.95 -7.96 17.11
N VAL A 525 4.64 -8.50 18.28
CA VAL A 525 3.26 -8.57 18.79
C VAL A 525 3.20 -7.91 20.17
N THR A 526 2.25 -7.00 20.35
CA THR A 526 1.89 -6.42 21.64
C THR A 526 0.60 -7.06 22.12
N PHE A 527 0.65 -7.80 23.23
CA PHE A 527 -0.45 -8.60 23.71
C PHE A 527 -1.49 -7.78 24.46
N THR A 528 -2.77 -8.06 24.17
CA THR A 528 -3.93 -7.56 24.89
C THR A 528 -4.44 -8.56 25.95
N GLN A 529 -5.59 -8.31 26.61
CA GLN A 529 -6.07 -9.11 27.74
C GLN A 529 -6.72 -10.46 27.33
#